data_bfa365144115153d59039b6b8e02fb14
#
_entry.id   bfa365144115153d59039b6b8e02fb14
#
_cell.length_a   1.000
_cell.length_b   1.000
_cell.length_c   1.000
_cell.angle_alpha   90.00
_cell.angle_beta   90.00
_cell.angle_gamma   90.00
#
_symmetry.space_group_name_H-M   'P 1'
#
loop_
_entity.id
_entity.type
_entity.pdbx_description
1 polymer ?
#
loop_
_entity_poly.entity_id
_entity_poly.type
_entity_poly.pdbx_seq_one_letter_code
_entity_poly.pdbx_strand_id
1 'polypeptide(L)'
;MRTADRAIMYTALALVAFGAVSGCDQLDGRSENRKGNTAFRDQKFVDAVAHYQKAIKNVDDPTIHYNLALAYSKVFRPGGEGDVIIDRAGSAACAVIPGVKTVDKQACIKEGDKHFTECDDKNVCASSFTCQKVQLCALDNQKLADLVTDNFGVWMKAHPTDSDTRALMTQTWIDSSQYKKAIDYWEQLGQAKPNNPEIMGSLAGINLKANDWRKSIEWYLKVAAISADTASKVAAYQFIGNVAWSKLNSRTLTREESVELADRGIGALQHAAALQPDNPKPVGLMASIFNFRGQAQGPSWAALVDRASAQDLQHASRVLSVKAKKAAGEGTPAPTTGANPAGTKTGG
;
A
#
# COMPACT_ATOMS: atom_id res chain seq x y z
N MET A 1 -40.06 9.91 -61.16
CA MET A 1 -38.69 10.20 -60.65
C MET A 1 -38.57 11.39 -59.67
N ARG A 2 -39.61 11.75 -58.90
CA ARG A 2 -39.54 12.92 -57.94
C ARG A 2 -39.73 12.57 -56.48
N THR A 3 -39.97 11.34 -56.12
CA THR A 3 -40.17 10.87 -54.72
C THR A 3 -38.96 10.18 -54.11
N ALA A 4 -38.10 9.58 -54.96
CA ALA A 4 -36.86 8.91 -54.47
C ALA A 4 -35.75 9.90 -54.02
N ASP A 5 -35.63 11.03 -54.72
CA ASP A 5 -34.59 12.03 -54.40
C ASP A 5 -34.82 12.75 -53.06
N ARG A 6 -36.09 12.89 -52.63
CA ARG A 6 -36.39 13.50 -51.32
C ARG A 6 -36.09 12.57 -50.12
N ALA A 7 -36.27 11.26 -50.30
CA ALA A 7 -35.96 10.29 -49.23
C ALA A 7 -34.45 10.19 -48.98
N ILE A 8 -33.61 10.23 -50.00
CA ILE A 8 -32.14 10.20 -49.90
C ILE A 8 -31.60 11.46 -49.21
N MET A 9 -32.21 12.61 -49.47
CA MET A 9 -31.78 13.90 -48.90
C MET A 9 -32.10 14.00 -47.40
N TYR A 10 -33.21 13.43 -46.92
CA TYR A 10 -33.53 13.37 -45.48
C TYR A 10 -32.71 12.35 -44.71
N THR A 11 -32.35 11.22 -45.32
CA THR A 11 -31.46 10.21 -44.67
C THR A 11 -30.03 10.75 -44.60
N ALA A 12 -29.51 11.47 -45.55
CA ALA A 12 -28.19 12.08 -45.49
C ALA A 12 -28.12 13.22 -44.45
N LEU A 13 -29.19 14.04 -44.31
CA LEU A 13 -29.23 15.08 -43.28
C LEU A 13 -29.34 14.53 -41.85
N ALA A 14 -30.06 13.43 -41.65
CA ALA A 14 -30.16 12.75 -40.35
C ALA A 14 -28.83 12.12 -39.92
N LEU A 15 -28.04 11.52 -40.82
CA LEU A 15 -26.73 10.95 -40.54
C LEU A 15 -25.68 12.02 -40.20
N VAL A 16 -25.74 13.21 -40.83
CA VAL A 16 -24.84 14.33 -40.51
C VAL A 16 -25.18 14.95 -39.13
N ALA A 17 -26.47 15.02 -38.77
CA ALA A 17 -26.88 15.53 -37.47
C ALA A 17 -26.47 14.62 -36.30
N PHE A 18 -26.54 13.29 -36.48
CA PHE A 18 -26.07 12.34 -35.45
C PHE A 18 -24.54 12.33 -35.27
N GLY A 19 -23.78 12.58 -36.34
CA GLY A 19 -22.32 12.64 -36.28
C GLY A 19 -21.80 13.93 -35.63
N ALA A 20 -22.56 15.04 -35.70
CA ALA A 20 -22.17 16.31 -35.13
C ALA A 20 -22.34 16.39 -33.62
N VAL A 21 -23.34 15.71 -33.06
CA VAL A 21 -23.60 15.69 -31.60
C VAL A 21 -22.51 14.88 -30.87
N SER A 22 -22.13 13.71 -31.39
CA SER A 22 -21.06 12.90 -30.80
C SER A 22 -19.66 13.56 -30.87
N GLY A 23 -19.43 14.44 -31.82
CA GLY A 23 -18.19 15.20 -31.97
C GLY A 23 -17.99 16.27 -30.90
N CYS A 24 -19.06 16.96 -30.52
CA CYS A 24 -19.01 18.01 -29.47
C CYS A 24 -18.73 17.40 -28.09
N ASP A 25 -19.39 16.31 -27.74
CA ASP A 25 -19.19 15.64 -26.45
C ASP A 25 -17.74 15.14 -26.28
N GLN A 26 -17.14 14.61 -27.36
CA GLN A 26 -15.74 14.19 -27.34
C GLN A 26 -14.77 15.35 -27.15
N LEU A 27 -15.06 16.51 -27.76
CA LEU A 27 -14.23 17.72 -27.60
C LEU A 27 -14.34 18.25 -26.18
N ASP A 28 -15.54 18.25 -25.60
CA ASP A 28 -15.76 18.66 -24.21
C ASP A 28 -15.05 17.72 -23.23
N GLY A 29 -15.15 16.41 -23.43
CA GLY A 29 -14.46 15.44 -22.60
C GLY A 29 -12.93 15.61 -22.62
N ARG A 30 -12.35 15.83 -23.80
CA ARG A 30 -10.91 16.11 -23.95
C ARG A 30 -10.51 17.47 -23.33
N SER A 31 -11.38 18.46 -23.40
CA SER A 31 -11.18 19.79 -22.78
C SER A 31 -11.16 19.65 -21.26
N GLU A 32 -12.15 18.94 -20.68
CA GLU A 32 -12.22 18.71 -19.25
C GLU A 32 -11.03 17.86 -18.76
N ASN A 33 -10.58 16.85 -19.50
CA ASN A 33 -9.37 16.09 -19.17
C ASN A 33 -8.13 17.00 -19.10
N ARG A 34 -7.96 17.94 -20.03
CA ARG A 34 -6.85 18.90 -19.99
C ARG A 34 -6.91 19.82 -18.78
N LYS A 35 -8.10 20.30 -18.40
CA LYS A 35 -8.30 21.10 -17.18
C LYS A 35 -7.97 20.27 -15.93
N GLY A 36 -8.38 18.98 -15.90
CA GLY A 36 -8.03 18.05 -14.84
C GLY A 36 -6.52 17.88 -14.69
N ASN A 37 -5.80 17.68 -15.81
CA ASN A 37 -4.34 17.59 -15.81
C ASN A 37 -3.67 18.86 -15.29
N THR A 38 -4.21 20.03 -15.59
CA THR A 38 -3.71 21.31 -15.09
C THR A 38 -3.95 21.43 -13.58
N ALA A 39 -5.18 21.17 -13.13
CA ALA A 39 -5.52 21.19 -11.71
C ALA A 39 -4.68 20.19 -10.89
N PHE A 40 -4.43 18.99 -11.44
CA PHE A 40 -3.58 17.99 -10.79
C PHE A 40 -2.13 18.48 -10.63
N ARG A 41 -1.54 19.09 -11.66
CA ARG A 41 -0.19 19.68 -11.58
C ARG A 41 -0.12 20.83 -10.57
N ASP A 42 -1.19 21.62 -10.47
CA ASP A 42 -1.33 22.69 -9.48
C ASP A 42 -1.65 22.18 -8.07
N GLN A 43 -1.66 20.85 -7.84
CA GLN A 43 -2.00 20.18 -6.60
C GLN A 43 -3.44 20.45 -6.09
N LYS A 44 -4.32 20.91 -6.98
CA LYS A 44 -5.76 21.10 -6.72
C LYS A 44 -6.49 19.79 -6.99
N PHE A 45 -6.25 18.78 -6.17
CA PHE A 45 -6.68 17.41 -6.45
C PHE A 45 -8.20 17.24 -6.49
N VAL A 46 -8.95 17.96 -5.67
CA VAL A 46 -10.41 17.94 -5.68
C VAL A 46 -10.95 18.57 -6.99
N ASP A 47 -10.37 19.68 -7.43
CA ASP A 47 -10.74 20.31 -8.72
C ASP A 47 -10.38 19.36 -9.88
N ALA A 48 -9.22 18.67 -9.81
CA ALA A 48 -8.83 17.67 -10.80
C ALA A 48 -9.84 16.52 -10.89
N VAL A 49 -10.27 15.97 -9.74
CA VAL A 49 -11.32 14.94 -9.67
C VAL A 49 -12.59 15.45 -10.36
N ALA A 50 -13.04 16.68 -10.06
CA ALA A 50 -14.25 17.25 -10.64
C ALA A 50 -14.16 17.35 -12.17
N HIS A 51 -13.01 17.75 -12.71
CA HIS A 51 -12.78 17.82 -14.15
C HIS A 51 -12.72 16.43 -14.80
N TYR A 52 -11.98 15.46 -14.21
CA TYR A 52 -11.93 14.11 -14.74
C TYR A 52 -13.29 13.40 -14.68
N GLN A 53 -14.08 13.62 -13.61
CA GLN A 53 -15.45 13.11 -13.51
C GLN A 53 -16.37 13.64 -14.63
N LYS A 54 -16.18 14.89 -15.04
CA LYS A 54 -16.88 15.43 -16.21
C LYS A 54 -16.37 14.83 -17.51
N ALA A 55 -15.05 14.62 -17.61
CA ALA A 55 -14.43 14.06 -18.81
C ALA A 55 -14.91 12.65 -19.11
N ILE A 56 -14.98 11.76 -18.12
CA ILE A 56 -15.41 10.35 -18.31
C ILE A 56 -16.89 10.21 -18.69
N LYS A 57 -17.74 11.21 -18.43
CA LYS A 57 -19.13 11.20 -18.90
C LYS A 57 -19.24 11.27 -20.43
N ASN A 58 -18.26 11.91 -21.07
CA ASN A 58 -18.25 12.18 -22.49
C ASN A 58 -17.23 11.31 -23.26
N VAL A 59 -16.18 10.85 -22.56
CA VAL A 59 -15.10 10.04 -23.15
C VAL A 59 -14.69 8.95 -22.16
N ASP A 60 -15.08 7.72 -22.44
CA ASP A 60 -14.68 6.53 -21.65
C ASP A 60 -13.30 6.06 -22.12
N ASP A 61 -12.25 6.74 -21.63
CA ASP A 61 -10.84 6.47 -21.97
C ASP A 61 -10.11 5.95 -20.72
N PRO A 62 -9.47 4.77 -20.78
CA PRO A 62 -8.71 4.23 -19.65
C PRO A 62 -7.68 5.21 -19.07
N THR A 63 -7.08 6.08 -19.90
CA THR A 63 -6.12 7.10 -19.43
C THR A 63 -6.77 8.13 -18.53
N ILE A 64 -8.02 8.51 -18.82
CA ILE A 64 -8.77 9.46 -17.96
C ILE A 64 -9.10 8.78 -16.63
N HIS A 65 -9.50 7.52 -16.65
CA HIS A 65 -9.72 6.72 -15.43
C HIS A 65 -8.44 6.60 -14.58
N TYR A 66 -7.28 6.35 -15.21
CA TYR A 66 -6.00 6.34 -14.52
C TYR A 66 -5.70 7.67 -13.82
N ASN A 67 -5.86 8.79 -14.53
CA ASN A 67 -5.66 10.12 -13.98
C ASN A 67 -6.64 10.45 -12.86
N LEU A 68 -7.90 10.04 -13.01
CA LEU A 68 -8.92 10.16 -11.96
C LEU A 68 -8.58 9.37 -10.72
N ALA A 69 -8.12 8.12 -10.88
CA ALA A 69 -7.66 7.29 -9.77
C ALA A 69 -6.48 7.94 -9.02
N LEU A 70 -5.51 8.48 -9.76
CA LEU A 70 -4.40 9.24 -9.16
C LEU A 70 -4.89 10.48 -8.40
N ALA A 71 -5.87 11.22 -8.94
CA ALA A 71 -6.43 12.38 -8.25
C ALA A 71 -7.17 11.96 -6.96
N TYR A 72 -8.00 10.92 -7.01
CA TYR A 72 -8.64 10.36 -5.82
C TYR A 72 -7.63 9.86 -4.78
N SER A 73 -6.54 9.23 -5.20
CA SER A 73 -5.50 8.74 -4.28
C SER A 73 -4.82 9.87 -3.48
N LYS A 74 -4.83 11.11 -4.01
CA LYS A 74 -4.34 12.30 -3.30
C LYS A 74 -5.35 12.88 -2.31
N VAL A 75 -6.62 12.53 -2.44
CA VAL A 75 -7.70 12.92 -1.51
C VAL A 75 -7.90 11.85 -0.44
N PHE A 76 -7.71 10.58 -0.79
CA PHE A 76 -7.76 9.44 0.12
C PHE A 76 -6.76 9.58 1.26
N ARG A 77 -7.14 9.16 2.47
CA ARG A 77 -6.31 9.20 3.68
C ARG A 77 -5.90 7.78 4.08
N PRO A 78 -4.66 7.36 3.83
CA PRO A 78 -4.17 6.04 4.24
C PRO A 78 -4.35 5.80 5.76
N GLY A 79 -4.97 4.69 6.14
CA GLY A 79 -5.26 4.36 7.54
C GLY A 79 -6.28 5.26 8.22
N GLY A 80 -6.89 6.22 7.49
CA GLY A 80 -7.90 7.12 8.04
C GLY A 80 -9.27 6.46 8.10
N GLU A 81 -10.02 6.76 9.15
CA GLU A 81 -11.41 6.34 9.32
C GLU A 81 -12.38 7.53 9.10
N GLY A 82 -13.63 7.20 8.80
CA GLY A 82 -14.72 8.16 8.67
C GLY A 82 -14.68 9.02 7.42
N ASP A 83 -15.21 10.23 7.55
CA ASP A 83 -15.44 11.11 6.42
C ASP A 83 -14.22 12.01 6.10
N VAL A 84 -13.93 12.13 4.82
CA VAL A 84 -12.99 13.11 4.29
C VAL A 84 -13.78 14.29 3.76
N ILE A 85 -13.45 15.49 4.21
CA ILE A 85 -14.05 16.72 3.69
C ILE A 85 -13.50 16.96 2.29
N ILE A 86 -14.42 17.15 1.35
CA ILE A 86 -14.11 17.38 -0.06
C ILE A 86 -14.08 18.87 -0.36
N ASP A 87 -15.20 19.59 -0.05
CA ASP A 87 -15.32 21.01 -0.33
C ASP A 87 -16.55 21.60 0.42
N ARG A 88 -16.89 22.87 0.18
CA ARG A 88 -18.15 23.48 0.61
C ARG A 88 -19.34 22.87 -0.11
N ALA A 89 -20.44 22.70 0.58
CA ALA A 89 -21.68 22.26 -0.02
C ALA A 89 -22.07 23.22 -1.18
N GLY A 90 -22.53 22.65 -2.30
CA GLY A 90 -22.87 23.40 -3.50
C GLY A 90 -21.69 23.67 -4.46
N SER A 91 -20.47 23.27 -4.12
CA SER A 91 -19.35 23.35 -5.06
C SER A 91 -19.49 22.39 -6.24
N ALA A 92 -18.76 22.68 -7.33
CA ALA A 92 -18.76 21.83 -8.52
C ALA A 92 -18.26 20.40 -8.22
N ALA A 93 -17.31 20.26 -7.29
CA ALA A 93 -16.78 18.98 -6.88
C ALA A 93 -17.85 18.14 -6.17
N CYS A 94 -18.59 18.73 -5.23
CA CYS A 94 -19.68 18.08 -4.52
C CYS A 94 -20.80 17.57 -5.45
N ALA A 95 -21.05 18.28 -6.55
CA ALA A 95 -22.09 17.91 -7.51
C ALA A 95 -21.74 16.72 -8.41
N VAL A 96 -20.44 16.43 -8.61
CA VAL A 96 -20.00 15.43 -9.61
C VAL A 96 -19.34 14.19 -8.99
N ILE A 97 -18.83 14.28 -7.76
CA ILE A 97 -18.18 13.14 -7.08
C ILE A 97 -19.25 12.18 -6.54
N PRO A 98 -19.24 10.91 -6.93
CA PRO A 98 -20.24 9.94 -6.49
C PRO A 98 -20.18 9.67 -4.97
N GLY A 99 -21.35 9.59 -4.33
CA GLY A 99 -21.47 9.19 -2.93
C GLY A 99 -21.15 10.27 -1.89
N VAL A 100 -20.89 11.49 -2.33
CA VAL A 100 -20.70 12.66 -1.46
C VAL A 100 -22.01 12.93 -0.69
N LYS A 101 -21.89 13.27 0.59
CA LYS A 101 -22.97 13.69 1.48
C LYS A 101 -22.70 15.07 2.05
N THR A 102 -23.77 15.81 2.38
CA THR A 102 -23.65 17.09 3.07
C THR A 102 -23.54 16.83 4.57
N VAL A 103 -22.60 17.48 5.24
CA VAL A 103 -22.37 17.45 6.68
C VAL A 103 -22.27 18.86 7.24
N ASP A 104 -22.88 19.08 8.42
CA ASP A 104 -22.71 20.32 9.15
C ASP A 104 -21.50 20.20 10.08
N LYS A 105 -20.55 21.11 9.94
CA LYS A 105 -19.33 21.14 10.75
C LYS A 105 -19.04 22.56 11.25
N GLN A 106 -18.35 22.66 12.38
CA GLN A 106 -17.67 23.88 12.75
C GLN A 106 -16.28 23.87 12.15
N ALA A 107 -15.94 24.88 11.36
CA ALA A 107 -14.66 24.95 10.69
C ALA A 107 -14.08 26.37 10.73
N CYS A 108 -12.76 26.43 10.81
CA CYS A 108 -12.01 27.66 10.67
C CYS A 108 -12.07 28.13 9.22
N ILE A 109 -12.70 29.28 8.98
CA ILE A 109 -12.88 29.84 7.65
C ILE A 109 -12.23 31.18 7.53
N LYS A 110 -11.55 31.38 6.40
CA LYS A 110 -11.08 32.68 5.93
C LYS A 110 -11.69 32.93 4.57
N GLU A 111 -12.04 34.17 4.31
CA GLU A 111 -12.61 34.56 3.00
C GLU A 111 -11.62 34.23 1.87
N GLY A 112 -12.07 33.46 0.87
CA GLY A 112 -11.25 33.01 -0.26
C GLY A 112 -10.38 31.78 -0.02
N ASP A 113 -10.33 31.23 1.19
CA ASP A 113 -9.58 30.01 1.47
C ASP A 113 -10.44 28.74 1.27
N LYS A 114 -9.84 27.72 0.68
CA LYS A 114 -10.47 26.39 0.45
C LYS A 114 -10.05 25.36 1.51
N HIS A 115 -9.16 25.69 2.43
CA HIS A 115 -8.73 24.79 3.49
C HIS A 115 -9.70 24.86 4.67
N PHE A 116 -10.16 23.70 5.11
CA PHE A 116 -11.08 23.56 6.24
C PHE A 116 -10.39 22.81 7.36
N THR A 117 -10.15 23.51 8.47
CA THR A 117 -9.72 22.88 9.72
C THR A 117 -10.92 22.87 10.66
N GLU A 118 -11.27 21.70 11.19
CA GLU A 118 -12.35 21.63 12.19
C GLU A 118 -11.94 22.44 13.42
N CYS A 119 -12.89 23.19 13.97
CA CYS A 119 -12.74 23.95 15.20
C CYS A 119 -13.79 23.53 16.22
N ASP A 120 -13.40 23.56 17.48
CA ASP A 120 -14.23 23.28 18.63
C ASP A 120 -13.72 24.13 19.82
N ASP A 121 -14.26 23.92 21.02
CA ASP A 121 -13.84 24.63 22.24
C ASP A 121 -12.36 24.40 22.61
N LYS A 122 -11.73 23.36 22.06
CA LYS A 122 -10.31 22.99 22.30
C LYS A 122 -9.41 23.39 21.15
N ASN A 123 -9.94 23.38 19.92
CA ASN A 123 -9.21 23.69 18.67
C ASN A 123 -9.64 25.06 18.16
N VAL A 124 -8.97 26.09 18.66
CA VAL A 124 -9.25 27.50 18.27
C VAL A 124 -8.57 27.80 16.94
N CYS A 125 -9.28 28.52 16.09
CA CYS A 125 -8.74 28.94 14.79
C CYS A 125 -7.54 29.89 14.94
N ALA A 126 -6.60 29.82 14.00
CA ALA A 126 -5.54 30.81 13.88
C ALA A 126 -6.12 32.23 13.73
N SER A 127 -5.39 33.25 14.14
CA SER A 127 -5.85 34.66 14.30
C SER A 127 -6.49 35.28 13.05
N SER A 128 -6.28 34.72 11.86
CA SER A 128 -6.88 35.21 10.60
C SER A 128 -8.11 34.40 10.16
N PHE A 129 -8.56 33.44 10.96
CA PHE A 129 -9.70 32.58 10.66
C PHE A 129 -10.78 32.72 11.73
N THR A 130 -12.03 32.55 11.35
CA THR A 130 -13.16 32.52 12.28
C THR A 130 -13.78 31.13 12.31
N CYS A 131 -14.08 30.61 13.51
CA CYS A 131 -14.82 29.36 13.67
C CYS A 131 -16.30 29.62 13.34
N GLN A 132 -16.80 28.99 12.31
CA GLN A 132 -18.18 29.16 11.83
C GLN A 132 -18.81 27.81 11.54
N LYS A 133 -20.13 27.74 11.78
CA LYS A 133 -20.94 26.58 11.34
C LYS A 133 -21.12 26.67 9.82
N VAL A 134 -20.67 25.65 9.11
CA VAL A 134 -20.72 25.59 7.65
C VAL A 134 -21.21 24.25 7.17
N GLN A 135 -21.87 24.27 6.03
CA GLN A 135 -22.22 23.06 5.32
C GLN A 135 -21.08 22.68 4.37
N LEU A 136 -20.54 21.50 4.61
CA LEU A 136 -19.46 20.92 3.81
C LEU A 136 -19.99 19.68 3.11
N CYS A 137 -19.36 19.30 2.02
CA CYS A 137 -19.56 18.00 1.45
C CYS A 137 -18.40 17.07 1.84
N ALA A 138 -18.76 15.86 2.21
CA ALA A 138 -17.81 14.85 2.67
C ALA A 138 -18.07 13.52 1.96
N LEU A 139 -17.03 12.71 1.90
CA LEU A 139 -17.10 11.36 1.37
C LEU A 139 -16.41 10.41 2.35
N ASP A 140 -17.04 9.29 2.61
CA ASP A 140 -16.46 8.23 3.41
C ASP A 140 -15.12 7.76 2.82
N ASN A 141 -14.10 7.60 3.67
CA ASN A 141 -12.75 7.28 3.23
C ASN A 141 -12.64 5.89 2.58
N GLN A 142 -13.49 4.94 3.00
CA GLN A 142 -13.58 3.62 2.36
C GLN A 142 -14.14 3.74 0.93
N LYS A 143 -15.15 4.59 0.73
CA LYS A 143 -15.66 4.88 -0.61
C LYS A 143 -14.65 5.59 -1.50
N LEU A 144 -13.80 6.46 -0.92
CA LEU A 144 -12.68 7.04 -1.66
C LEU A 144 -11.70 5.98 -2.12
N ALA A 145 -11.35 5.02 -1.26
CA ALA A 145 -10.50 3.90 -1.64
C ALA A 145 -11.13 3.06 -2.76
N ASP A 146 -12.44 2.84 -2.71
CA ASP A 146 -13.16 2.13 -3.78
C ASP A 146 -13.09 2.91 -5.11
N LEU A 147 -13.30 4.22 -5.09
CA LEU A 147 -13.18 5.06 -6.28
C LEU A 147 -11.76 5.05 -6.87
N VAL A 148 -10.72 5.02 -6.04
CA VAL A 148 -9.33 4.84 -6.50
C VAL A 148 -9.18 3.51 -7.22
N THR A 149 -9.58 2.42 -6.57
CA THR A 149 -9.32 1.07 -7.10
C THR A 149 -10.21 0.69 -8.27
N ASP A 150 -11.46 1.16 -8.31
CA ASP A 150 -12.38 0.93 -9.43
C ASP A 150 -11.84 1.61 -10.71
N ASN A 151 -11.37 2.85 -10.60
CA ASN A 151 -10.81 3.56 -11.74
C ASN A 151 -9.47 2.98 -12.20
N PHE A 152 -8.58 2.57 -11.29
CA PHE A 152 -7.41 1.79 -11.67
C PHE A 152 -7.80 0.44 -12.30
N GLY A 153 -8.91 -0.17 -11.86
CA GLY A 153 -9.45 -1.39 -12.44
C GLY A 153 -9.82 -1.25 -13.93
N VAL A 154 -10.35 -0.09 -14.34
CA VAL A 154 -10.60 0.22 -15.77
C VAL A 154 -9.28 0.28 -16.54
N TRP A 155 -8.27 0.96 -16.02
CA TRP A 155 -6.93 1.01 -16.61
C TRP A 155 -6.32 -0.39 -16.73
N MET A 156 -6.38 -1.20 -15.67
CA MET A 156 -5.80 -2.56 -15.64
C MET A 156 -6.44 -3.52 -16.62
N LYS A 157 -7.71 -3.32 -17.00
CA LYS A 157 -8.35 -4.12 -18.07
C LYS A 157 -7.69 -3.86 -19.42
N ALA A 158 -7.30 -2.62 -19.72
CA ALA A 158 -6.60 -2.22 -20.92
C ALA A 158 -5.08 -2.52 -20.85
N HIS A 159 -4.49 -2.51 -19.66
CA HIS A 159 -3.05 -2.65 -19.40
C HIS A 159 -2.78 -3.73 -18.34
N PRO A 160 -3.09 -5.01 -18.61
CA PRO A 160 -3.04 -6.09 -17.60
C PRO A 160 -1.64 -6.42 -17.09
N THR A 161 -0.59 -5.93 -17.75
CA THR A 161 0.81 -6.14 -17.36
C THR A 161 1.40 -4.99 -16.53
N ASP A 162 0.65 -3.90 -16.31
CA ASP A 162 1.11 -2.76 -15.53
C ASP A 162 1.24 -3.13 -14.05
N SER A 163 2.47 -3.45 -13.64
CA SER A 163 2.81 -3.84 -12.26
C SER A 163 2.69 -2.67 -11.28
N ASP A 164 2.98 -1.45 -11.73
CA ASP A 164 2.99 -0.27 -10.87
C ASP A 164 1.57 0.10 -10.46
N THR A 165 0.63 0.14 -11.41
CA THR A 165 -0.78 0.35 -11.10
C THR A 165 -1.35 -0.76 -10.24
N ARG A 166 -0.97 -2.02 -10.47
CA ARG A 166 -1.37 -3.15 -9.62
C ARG A 166 -0.88 -2.98 -8.18
N ALA A 167 0.36 -2.51 -8.00
CA ALA A 167 0.90 -2.20 -6.69
C ALA A 167 0.13 -1.07 -6.00
N LEU A 168 -0.22 0.01 -6.71
CA LEU A 168 -1.02 1.13 -6.19
C LEU A 168 -2.42 0.66 -5.74
N MET A 169 -3.10 -0.17 -6.53
CA MET A 169 -4.39 -0.76 -6.15
C MET A 169 -4.27 -1.60 -4.88
N THR A 170 -3.29 -2.49 -4.84
CA THR A 170 -3.04 -3.36 -3.69
C THR A 170 -2.75 -2.55 -2.44
N GLN A 171 -1.90 -1.52 -2.55
CA GLN A 171 -1.58 -0.64 -1.44
C GLN A 171 -2.81 0.13 -0.96
N THR A 172 -3.66 0.62 -1.86
CA THR A 172 -4.90 1.33 -1.50
C THR A 172 -5.84 0.42 -0.70
N TRP A 173 -6.02 -0.86 -1.11
CA TRP A 173 -6.82 -1.82 -0.34
C TRP A 173 -6.22 -2.11 1.03
N ILE A 174 -4.88 -2.23 1.13
CA ILE A 174 -4.20 -2.43 2.42
C ILE A 174 -4.40 -1.21 3.32
N ASP A 175 -4.18 -0.01 2.81
CA ASP A 175 -4.27 1.25 3.55
C ASP A 175 -5.70 1.59 3.98
N SER A 176 -6.70 1.02 3.31
CA SER A 176 -8.12 1.11 3.68
C SER A 176 -8.62 -0.11 4.47
N SER A 177 -7.74 -1.04 4.86
CA SER A 177 -8.09 -2.30 5.55
C SER A 177 -9.03 -3.22 4.75
N GLN A 178 -9.12 -3.04 3.44
CA GLN A 178 -9.93 -3.86 2.55
C GLN A 178 -9.16 -5.13 2.07
N TYR A 179 -8.53 -5.82 3.01
CA TYR A 179 -7.65 -6.96 2.73
C TYR A 179 -8.31 -8.04 1.89
N LYS A 180 -9.63 -8.29 2.12
CA LYS A 180 -10.36 -9.29 1.34
C LYS A 180 -10.37 -8.95 -0.15
N LYS A 181 -10.59 -7.69 -0.54
CA LYS A 181 -10.57 -7.29 -1.96
C LYS A 181 -9.19 -7.50 -2.58
N ALA A 182 -8.14 -7.16 -1.83
CA ALA A 182 -6.77 -7.41 -2.29
C ALA A 182 -6.49 -8.90 -2.48
N ILE A 183 -6.89 -9.75 -1.52
CA ILE A 183 -6.72 -11.21 -1.59
C ILE A 183 -7.49 -11.76 -2.79
N ASP A 184 -8.79 -11.47 -2.90
CA ASP A 184 -9.65 -11.96 -3.99
C ASP A 184 -9.07 -11.59 -5.37
N TYR A 185 -8.56 -10.38 -5.54
CA TYR A 185 -7.91 -9.93 -6.77
C TYR A 185 -6.65 -10.73 -7.11
N TRP A 186 -5.76 -10.94 -6.13
CA TRP A 186 -4.53 -11.69 -6.34
C TRP A 186 -4.77 -13.19 -6.50
N GLU A 187 -5.81 -13.76 -5.87
CA GLU A 187 -6.24 -15.15 -6.08
C GLU A 187 -6.77 -15.36 -7.50
N GLN A 188 -7.55 -14.42 -8.04
CA GLN A 188 -8.00 -14.46 -9.43
C GLN A 188 -6.81 -14.43 -10.42
N LEU A 189 -5.80 -13.60 -10.16
CA LEU A 189 -4.56 -13.59 -10.95
C LEU A 189 -3.82 -14.93 -10.84
N GLY A 190 -3.82 -15.54 -9.66
CA GLY A 190 -3.21 -16.84 -9.40
C GLY A 190 -3.88 -17.98 -10.15
N GLN A 191 -5.21 -17.93 -10.32
CA GLN A 191 -5.94 -18.90 -11.14
C GLN A 191 -5.52 -18.83 -12.63
N ALA A 192 -5.30 -17.62 -13.15
CA ALA A 192 -4.86 -17.40 -14.51
C ALA A 192 -3.36 -17.74 -14.74
N LYS A 193 -2.55 -17.63 -13.70
CA LYS A 193 -1.10 -17.88 -13.72
C LYS A 193 -0.67 -18.74 -12.52
N PRO A 194 -1.02 -20.03 -12.50
CA PRO A 194 -0.62 -20.92 -11.43
C PRO A 194 0.91 -21.02 -11.38
N ASN A 195 1.43 -21.19 -10.17
CA ASN A 195 2.88 -21.28 -9.90
C ASN A 195 3.68 -20.01 -10.23
N ASN A 196 3.07 -18.84 -10.14
CA ASN A 196 3.78 -17.56 -10.24
C ASN A 196 4.27 -17.12 -8.85
N PRO A 197 5.61 -17.03 -8.62
CA PRO A 197 6.17 -16.67 -7.30
C PRO A 197 5.81 -15.26 -6.85
N GLU A 198 5.66 -14.31 -7.79
CA GLU A 198 5.28 -12.92 -7.49
C GLU A 198 3.85 -12.86 -6.91
N ILE A 199 2.92 -13.59 -7.53
CA ILE A 199 1.52 -13.66 -7.06
C ILE A 199 1.46 -14.29 -5.66
N MET A 200 2.16 -15.41 -5.48
CA MET A 200 2.20 -16.09 -4.18
C MET A 200 2.86 -15.23 -3.10
N GLY A 201 3.94 -14.52 -3.44
CA GLY A 201 4.59 -13.57 -2.53
C GLY A 201 3.69 -12.39 -2.16
N SER A 202 2.93 -11.87 -3.12
CA SER A 202 1.94 -10.82 -2.87
C SER A 202 0.83 -11.31 -1.93
N LEU A 203 0.27 -12.50 -2.18
CA LEU A 203 -0.73 -13.12 -1.28
C LEU A 203 -0.17 -13.35 0.12
N ALA A 204 1.09 -13.79 0.24
CA ALA A 204 1.74 -13.93 1.53
C ALA A 204 1.83 -12.60 2.28
N GLY A 205 2.28 -11.55 1.60
CA GLY A 205 2.38 -10.20 2.17
C GLY A 205 1.04 -9.61 2.59
N ILE A 206 0.00 -9.75 1.77
CA ILE A 206 -1.35 -9.25 2.05
C ILE A 206 -1.96 -9.98 3.24
N ASN A 207 -1.86 -11.32 3.31
CA ASN A 207 -2.34 -12.10 4.44
C ASN A 207 -1.63 -11.70 5.75
N LEU A 208 -0.32 -11.41 5.70
CA LEU A 208 0.40 -10.90 6.86
C LEU A 208 -0.15 -9.54 7.34
N LYS A 209 -0.44 -8.63 6.41
CA LYS A 209 -1.07 -7.33 6.72
C LYS A 209 -2.49 -7.49 7.26
N ALA A 210 -3.23 -8.48 6.77
CA ALA A 210 -4.54 -8.88 7.28
C ALA A 210 -4.48 -9.59 8.65
N ASN A 211 -3.31 -9.70 9.26
CA ASN A 211 -3.04 -10.40 10.51
C ASN A 211 -3.21 -11.93 10.44
N ASP A 212 -3.35 -12.51 9.24
CA ASP A 212 -3.38 -13.97 9.01
C ASP A 212 -1.97 -14.50 8.70
N TRP A 213 -1.14 -14.59 9.74
CA TRP A 213 0.23 -15.06 9.60
C TRP A 213 0.30 -16.54 9.18
N ARG A 214 -0.72 -17.35 9.48
CA ARG A 214 -0.76 -18.77 9.08
C ARG A 214 -0.83 -18.90 7.56
N LYS A 215 -1.76 -18.20 6.92
CA LYS A 215 -1.85 -18.16 5.46
C LYS A 215 -0.64 -17.51 4.81
N SER A 216 -0.07 -16.47 5.44
CA SER A 216 1.18 -15.87 4.96
C SER A 216 2.29 -16.90 4.85
N ILE A 217 2.51 -17.72 5.89
CA ILE A 217 3.51 -18.79 5.89
C ILE A 217 3.20 -19.85 4.83
N GLU A 218 1.94 -20.27 4.70
CA GLU A 218 1.54 -21.24 3.68
C GLU A 218 1.89 -20.79 2.26
N TRP A 219 1.67 -19.51 1.96
CA TRP A 219 2.03 -18.95 0.67
C TRP A 219 3.54 -18.91 0.45
N TYR A 220 4.34 -18.51 1.46
CA TYR A 220 5.80 -18.54 1.34
C TYR A 220 6.35 -19.97 1.20
N LEU A 221 5.74 -20.95 1.86
CA LEU A 221 6.10 -22.38 1.64
C LEU A 221 5.84 -22.80 0.20
N LYS A 222 4.73 -22.36 -0.41
CA LYS A 222 4.46 -22.61 -1.84
C LYS A 222 5.52 -21.94 -2.72
N VAL A 223 5.92 -20.69 -2.41
CA VAL A 223 7.02 -20.02 -3.12
C VAL A 223 8.30 -20.84 -3.04
N ALA A 224 8.68 -21.31 -1.85
CA ALA A 224 9.87 -22.15 -1.67
C ALA A 224 9.80 -23.44 -2.49
N ALA A 225 8.62 -24.06 -2.55
CA ALA A 225 8.42 -25.33 -3.26
C ALA A 225 8.57 -25.18 -4.79
N ILE A 226 8.08 -24.08 -5.36
CA ILE A 226 8.11 -23.85 -6.83
C ILE A 226 9.40 -23.16 -7.31
N SER A 227 10.18 -22.54 -6.42
CA SER A 227 11.40 -21.86 -6.79
C SER A 227 12.43 -22.85 -7.34
N ALA A 228 12.99 -22.55 -8.50
CA ALA A 228 13.99 -23.41 -9.13
C ALA A 228 15.39 -23.24 -8.51
N ASP A 229 15.74 -22.03 -8.19
CA ASP A 229 17.08 -21.69 -7.68
C ASP A 229 17.14 -21.65 -6.16
N THR A 230 18.33 -21.93 -5.62
CA THR A 230 18.60 -22.00 -4.18
C THR A 230 18.39 -20.64 -3.49
N ALA A 231 18.73 -19.52 -4.16
CA ALA A 231 18.63 -18.20 -3.56
C ALA A 231 17.19 -17.81 -3.31
N SER A 232 16.29 -18.06 -4.27
CA SER A 232 14.84 -17.84 -4.13
C SER A 232 14.22 -18.73 -3.06
N LYS A 233 14.63 -20.01 -2.96
CA LYS A 233 14.19 -20.89 -1.86
C LYS A 233 14.60 -20.35 -0.50
N VAL A 234 15.86 -19.97 -0.35
CA VAL A 234 16.39 -19.39 0.89
C VAL A 234 15.65 -18.10 1.24
N ALA A 235 15.41 -17.22 0.27
CA ALA A 235 14.65 -16.00 0.49
C ALA A 235 13.24 -16.29 1.01
N ALA A 236 12.52 -17.25 0.42
CA ALA A 236 11.18 -17.62 0.87
C ALA A 236 11.17 -18.15 2.31
N TYR A 237 12.12 -19.03 2.68
CA TYR A 237 12.26 -19.50 4.04
C TYR A 237 12.65 -18.39 5.02
N GLN A 238 13.50 -17.44 4.60
CA GLN A 238 13.84 -16.27 5.41
C GLN A 238 12.63 -15.35 5.62
N PHE A 239 11.74 -15.19 4.64
CA PHE A 239 10.50 -14.45 4.82
C PHE A 239 9.61 -15.09 5.89
N ILE A 240 9.51 -16.42 5.96
CA ILE A 240 8.79 -17.11 7.03
C ILE A 240 9.41 -16.78 8.39
N GLY A 241 10.73 -16.80 8.50
CA GLY A 241 11.45 -16.39 9.70
C GLY A 241 11.15 -14.93 10.09
N ASN A 242 11.11 -14.03 9.11
CA ASN A 242 10.79 -12.62 9.35
C ASN A 242 9.34 -12.44 9.82
N VAL A 243 8.38 -13.20 9.27
CA VAL A 243 6.98 -13.23 9.73
C VAL A 243 6.93 -13.66 11.20
N ALA A 244 7.63 -14.76 11.54
CA ALA A 244 7.69 -15.27 12.91
C ALA A 244 8.29 -14.22 13.86
N TRP A 245 9.45 -13.67 13.52
CA TRP A 245 10.11 -12.67 14.35
C TRP A 245 9.24 -11.42 14.56
N SER A 246 8.65 -10.88 13.50
CA SER A 246 7.84 -9.67 13.55
C SER A 246 6.61 -9.84 14.45
N LYS A 247 5.89 -10.95 14.30
CA LYS A 247 4.69 -11.24 15.10
C LYS A 247 5.01 -11.58 16.55
N LEU A 248 6.06 -12.35 16.82
CA LEU A 248 6.51 -12.64 18.17
C LEU A 248 6.98 -11.37 18.90
N ASN A 249 7.68 -10.48 18.19
CA ASN A 249 8.13 -9.21 18.75
C ASN A 249 6.96 -8.26 19.08
N SER A 250 5.83 -8.34 18.39
CA SER A 250 4.64 -7.52 18.67
C SER A 250 3.94 -7.88 19.99
N ARG A 251 4.19 -9.07 20.53
CA ARG A 251 3.63 -9.60 21.78
C ARG A 251 2.10 -9.61 21.83
N THR A 252 1.46 -9.73 20.67
CA THR A 252 0.00 -9.75 20.55
C THR A 252 -0.59 -11.16 20.47
N LEU A 253 0.27 -12.18 20.42
CA LEU A 253 -0.12 -13.58 20.30
C LEU A 253 -0.32 -14.21 21.67
N THR A 254 -1.18 -15.23 21.74
CA THR A 254 -1.26 -16.12 22.90
C THR A 254 0.04 -16.91 23.06
N ARG A 255 0.18 -17.58 24.20
CA ARG A 255 1.33 -18.44 24.47
C ARG A 255 1.44 -19.57 23.44
N GLU A 256 0.34 -20.23 23.17
CA GLU A 256 0.22 -21.36 22.24
C GLU A 256 0.55 -20.91 20.81
N GLU A 257 -0.01 -19.78 20.36
CA GLU A 257 0.29 -19.21 19.05
C GLU A 257 1.74 -18.78 18.93
N SER A 258 2.33 -18.27 20.02
CA SER A 258 3.74 -17.86 20.03
C SER A 258 4.67 -19.06 19.86
N VAL A 259 4.38 -20.19 20.52
CA VAL A 259 5.15 -21.43 20.37
C VAL A 259 4.95 -22.00 18.96
N GLU A 260 3.70 -22.11 18.47
CA GLU A 260 3.41 -22.60 17.11
C GLU A 260 4.17 -21.79 16.05
N LEU A 261 4.08 -20.47 16.14
CA LEU A 261 4.71 -19.59 15.15
C LEU A 261 6.25 -19.66 15.23
N ALA A 262 6.80 -19.76 16.44
CA ALA A 262 8.23 -19.93 16.62
C ALA A 262 8.73 -21.24 16.00
N ASP A 263 8.00 -22.34 16.20
CA ASP A 263 8.35 -23.64 15.62
C ASP A 263 8.36 -23.59 14.09
N ARG A 264 7.35 -22.96 13.47
CA ARG A 264 7.29 -22.78 12.02
C ARG A 264 8.44 -21.91 11.51
N GLY A 265 8.75 -20.83 12.22
CA GLY A 265 9.85 -19.92 11.87
C GLY A 265 11.22 -20.59 11.98
N ILE A 266 11.46 -21.32 13.07
CA ILE A 266 12.71 -22.07 13.30
C ILE A 266 12.89 -23.13 12.20
N GLY A 267 11.85 -23.94 11.93
CA GLY A 267 11.92 -24.98 10.89
C GLY A 267 12.24 -24.41 9.51
N ALA A 268 11.60 -23.30 9.13
CA ALA A 268 11.90 -22.63 7.86
C ALA A 268 13.35 -22.12 7.81
N LEU A 269 13.85 -21.51 8.87
CA LEU A 269 15.22 -20.99 8.92
C LEU A 269 16.27 -22.12 8.96
N GLN A 270 15.95 -23.27 9.53
CA GLN A 270 16.80 -24.47 9.42
C GLN A 270 16.95 -24.91 7.96
N HIS A 271 15.85 -24.93 7.18
CA HIS A 271 15.93 -25.19 5.73
C HIS A 271 16.78 -24.13 5.00
N ALA A 272 16.63 -22.85 5.33
CA ALA A 272 17.45 -21.80 4.74
C ALA A 272 18.93 -21.97 5.06
N ALA A 273 19.26 -22.27 6.32
CA ALA A 273 20.65 -22.51 6.75
C ALA A 273 21.27 -23.76 6.13
N ALA A 274 20.48 -24.83 5.95
CA ALA A 274 20.94 -26.05 5.28
C ALA A 274 21.27 -25.78 3.79
N LEU A 275 20.47 -24.94 3.12
CA LEU A 275 20.70 -24.57 1.71
C LEU A 275 21.86 -23.59 1.53
N GLN A 276 22.16 -22.75 2.50
CA GLN A 276 23.25 -21.79 2.52
C GLN A 276 23.97 -21.78 3.88
N PRO A 277 24.84 -22.75 4.17
CA PRO A 277 25.46 -22.89 5.49
C PRO A 277 26.34 -21.70 5.92
N ASP A 278 26.93 -20.99 4.97
CA ASP A 278 27.77 -19.81 5.24
C ASP A 278 26.97 -18.50 5.39
N ASN A 279 25.64 -18.54 5.27
CA ASN A 279 24.79 -17.35 5.41
C ASN A 279 24.46 -17.10 6.90
N PRO A 280 24.94 -15.98 7.50
CA PRO A 280 24.70 -15.70 8.90
C PRO A 280 23.24 -15.29 9.21
N LYS A 281 22.49 -14.80 8.21
CA LYS A 281 21.15 -14.22 8.44
C LYS A 281 20.14 -15.21 8.99
N PRO A 282 19.93 -16.42 8.40
CA PRO A 282 19.01 -17.40 8.95
C PRO A 282 19.37 -17.80 10.39
N VAL A 283 20.67 -17.96 10.65
CA VAL A 283 21.16 -18.39 11.97
C VAL A 283 20.91 -17.34 13.05
N GLY A 284 21.17 -16.06 12.74
CA GLY A 284 20.92 -14.96 13.68
C GLY A 284 19.43 -14.71 13.95
N LEU A 285 18.59 -14.87 12.92
CA LEU A 285 17.14 -14.75 13.07
C LEU A 285 16.57 -15.91 13.89
N MET A 286 17.06 -17.12 13.66
CA MET A 286 16.72 -18.31 14.46
C MET A 286 17.02 -18.12 15.96
N ALA A 287 18.19 -17.56 16.28
CA ALA A 287 18.55 -17.23 17.66
C ALA A 287 17.51 -16.32 18.33
N SER A 288 17.05 -15.31 17.61
CA SER A 288 16.02 -14.39 18.12
C SER A 288 14.68 -15.11 18.35
N ILE A 289 14.28 -15.99 17.45
CA ILE A 289 13.01 -16.74 17.55
C ILE A 289 13.06 -17.74 18.70
N PHE A 290 14.19 -18.44 18.93
CA PHE A 290 14.37 -19.29 20.10
C PHE A 290 14.21 -18.52 21.41
N ASN A 291 14.76 -17.29 21.52
CA ASN A 291 14.55 -16.44 22.68
C ASN A 291 13.07 -16.11 22.91
N PHE A 292 12.31 -15.78 21.88
CA PHE A 292 10.86 -15.53 21.98
C PHE A 292 10.10 -16.79 22.41
N ARG A 293 10.43 -17.95 21.82
CA ARG A 293 9.80 -19.23 22.21
C ARG A 293 10.06 -19.56 23.67
N GLY A 294 11.31 -19.42 24.14
CA GLY A 294 11.67 -19.61 25.53
C GLY A 294 10.95 -18.65 26.48
N GLN A 295 10.72 -17.40 26.08
CA GLN A 295 9.90 -16.46 26.86
C GLN A 295 8.43 -16.89 26.93
N ALA A 296 7.86 -17.33 25.82
CA ALA A 296 6.47 -17.81 25.76
C ALA A 296 6.26 -19.07 26.62
N GLN A 297 7.25 -19.96 26.70
CA GLN A 297 7.16 -21.19 27.50
C GLN A 297 7.22 -20.97 29.02
N GLY A 298 7.59 -19.76 29.46
CA GLY A 298 7.72 -19.44 30.89
C GLY A 298 8.87 -20.18 31.56
N PRO A 299 8.85 -20.32 32.89
CA PRO A 299 9.89 -21.01 33.65
C PRO A 299 9.78 -22.54 33.49
N SER A 300 10.44 -23.08 32.46
CA SER A 300 10.41 -24.52 32.12
C SER A 300 11.77 -24.99 31.60
N TRP A 301 11.99 -26.31 31.63
CA TRP A 301 13.17 -26.93 31.02
C TRP A 301 13.27 -26.60 29.53
N ALA A 302 12.16 -26.59 28.81
CA ALA A 302 12.12 -26.23 27.40
C ALA A 302 12.62 -24.79 27.19
N ALA A 303 12.23 -23.85 28.03
CA ALA A 303 12.71 -22.47 27.97
C ALA A 303 14.23 -22.35 28.24
N LEU A 304 14.79 -23.18 29.11
CA LEU A 304 16.24 -23.22 29.34
C LEU A 304 16.99 -23.72 28.10
N VAL A 305 16.50 -24.79 27.48
CA VAL A 305 17.05 -25.33 26.23
C VAL A 305 16.99 -24.30 25.13
N ASP A 306 15.87 -23.60 24.98
CA ASP A 306 15.72 -22.55 23.98
C ASP A 306 16.71 -21.39 24.18
N ARG A 307 16.93 -20.96 25.40
CA ARG A 307 17.91 -19.93 25.74
C ARG A 307 19.35 -20.37 25.42
N ALA A 308 19.71 -21.62 25.73
CA ALA A 308 21.01 -22.17 25.39
C ALA A 308 21.18 -22.23 23.85
N SER A 309 20.18 -22.77 23.15
CA SER A 309 20.18 -22.79 21.67
C SER A 309 20.29 -21.38 21.04
N ALA A 310 19.61 -20.38 21.61
CA ALA A 310 19.70 -19.00 21.15
C ALA A 310 21.12 -18.43 21.31
N GLN A 311 21.81 -18.72 22.44
CA GLN A 311 23.18 -18.28 22.68
C GLN A 311 24.17 -18.92 21.70
N ASP A 312 24.07 -20.24 21.50
CA ASP A 312 24.92 -20.95 20.54
C ASP A 312 24.74 -20.44 19.11
N LEU A 313 23.49 -20.27 18.65
CA LEU A 313 23.18 -19.73 17.35
C LEU A 313 23.65 -18.26 17.19
N GLN A 314 23.57 -17.46 18.24
CA GLN A 314 24.04 -16.09 18.24
C GLN A 314 25.57 -16.05 18.07
N HIS A 315 26.30 -16.93 18.75
CA HIS A 315 27.74 -17.09 18.56
C HIS A 315 28.06 -17.56 17.13
N ALA A 316 27.40 -18.60 16.63
CA ALA A 316 27.58 -19.12 15.28
C ALA A 316 27.33 -18.04 14.21
N SER A 317 26.26 -17.25 14.33
CA SER A 317 25.94 -16.17 13.41
C SER A 317 27.01 -15.08 13.40
N ARG A 318 27.62 -14.75 14.55
CA ARG A 318 28.75 -13.80 14.62
C ARG A 318 29.98 -14.34 13.91
N VAL A 319 30.34 -15.60 14.11
CA VAL A 319 31.49 -16.25 13.43
C VAL A 319 31.28 -16.23 11.91
N LEU A 320 30.09 -16.61 11.43
CA LEU A 320 29.75 -16.58 10.01
C LEU A 320 29.81 -15.15 9.45
N SER A 321 29.33 -14.16 10.20
CA SER A 321 29.38 -12.75 9.79
C SER A 321 30.81 -12.25 9.64
N VAL A 322 31.72 -12.61 10.54
CA VAL A 322 33.15 -12.26 10.43
C VAL A 322 33.80 -12.95 9.23
N LYS A 323 33.49 -14.25 9.00
CA LYS A 323 33.96 -14.99 7.83
C LYS A 323 33.51 -14.34 6.52
N ALA A 324 32.21 -13.95 6.44
CA ALA A 324 31.65 -13.29 5.27
C ALA A 324 32.33 -11.93 4.98
N LYS A 325 32.57 -11.11 6.00
CA LYS A 325 33.26 -9.82 5.85
C LYS A 325 34.72 -9.99 5.37
N LYS A 326 35.45 -10.96 5.92
CA LYS A 326 36.80 -11.26 5.44
C LYS A 326 36.82 -11.71 3.98
N ALA A 327 35.84 -12.52 3.58
CA ALA A 327 35.73 -12.97 2.18
C ALA A 327 35.36 -11.82 1.23
N ALA A 328 34.62 -10.82 1.69
CA ALA A 328 34.28 -9.61 0.92
C ALA A 328 35.41 -8.56 0.84
N GLY A 329 36.57 -8.80 1.47
CA GLY A 329 37.67 -7.86 1.49
C GLY A 329 37.50 -6.64 2.41
N GLU A 330 36.45 -6.60 3.22
CA GLU A 330 36.27 -5.56 4.23
C GLU A 330 37.19 -5.85 5.42
N GLY A 331 38.27 -5.07 5.55
CA GLY A 331 39.22 -5.19 6.65
C GLY A 331 38.55 -5.04 8.01
N THR A 332 39.03 -5.81 8.99
CA THR A 332 38.64 -5.71 10.40
C THR A 332 38.73 -4.25 10.85
N PRO A 333 37.67 -3.64 11.46
CA PRO A 333 37.83 -2.33 12.10
C PRO A 333 38.95 -2.44 13.12
N ALA A 334 39.95 -1.55 13.04
CA ALA A 334 41.04 -1.48 14.01
C ALA A 334 40.42 -1.32 15.41
N PRO A 335 40.98 -1.99 16.45
CA PRO A 335 40.53 -1.79 17.80
C PRO A 335 40.68 -0.30 18.14
N THR A 336 39.57 0.36 18.51
CA THR A 336 39.60 1.69 19.04
C THR A 336 40.33 1.63 20.40
N THR A 337 41.65 1.82 20.35
CA THR A 337 42.40 2.15 21.56
C THR A 337 41.94 3.53 22.01
N GLY A 338 41.14 3.55 23.08
CA GLY A 338 40.78 4.76 23.80
C GLY A 338 42.04 5.40 24.33
N ALA A 339 42.63 6.34 23.59
CA ALA A 339 43.57 7.29 24.13
C ALA A 339 42.79 8.59 24.43
N ASN A 340 42.52 8.76 25.71
CA ASN A 340 42.04 9.99 26.29
C ASN A 340 43.25 10.97 26.34
N PRO A 341 43.29 12.09 25.62
CA PRO A 341 44.31 13.11 25.88
C PRO A 341 43.83 13.94 27.08
N ALA A 342 44.50 13.72 28.22
CA ALA A 342 44.44 14.56 29.38
C ALA A 342 44.69 16.03 29.04
N GLY A 343 43.93 16.88 29.67
CA GLY A 343 43.96 18.31 29.47
C GLY A 343 45.29 18.97 29.82
N THR A 344 45.57 20.02 29.12
CA THR A 344 46.45 21.10 29.58
C THR A 344 45.71 22.41 29.50
N LYS A 345 45.39 22.94 30.70
CA LYS A 345 45.06 24.35 30.87
C LYS A 345 46.34 25.17 30.71
N THR A 346 46.29 26.22 29.91
CA THR A 346 47.02 27.48 30.07
C THR A 346 46.10 28.54 29.49
N GLY A 347 45.66 29.48 30.12
CA GLY A 347 46.00 30.63 30.89
C GLY A 347 46.55 31.75 29.99
N GLY A 348 45.73 32.83 29.75
CA GLY A 348 46.04 34.03 29.03
C GLY A 348 44.77 34.79 28.69
#